data_5010de6f627299f909fadd9ac0b73415
#
_entry.id   5010de6f627299f909fadd9ac0b73415
#
_cell.length_a   1.000
_cell.length_b   1.000
_cell.length_c   1.000
_cell.angle_alpha   90.00
_cell.angle_beta   90.00
_cell.angle_gamma   90.00
#
_symmetry.space_group_name_H-M   'P 1'
#
loop_
_entity.id
_entity.type
_entity.pdbx_description
1 polymer ?
#
loop_
_entity_poly.entity_id
_entity_poly.type
_entity_poly.pdbx_seq_one_letter_code
_entity_poly.pdbx_strand_id
1 'polypeptide(L)'
;ENFVLIIGKPDNVPIVALIFGVIFFTWYSMREAVRNDQRVEAGEDVIEKQESDRVWVWPDLVYTELICLVLCSAVLVAWSVLLEAPIEQPANPANTPNPSKAPWYFLGLQEMLVYFDPWLAGVVLPSLIIVGLMAIPYVDTNPKGNGYYTFNERKAEIVIFLFGFVVLWASLIVLGTFLRGP
;
A
#
# COMPACT_ATOMS: atom_id res chain seq x y z
N GLU A 1 -28.07 -8.41 -0.50
CA GLU A 1 -27.64 -9.38 -1.54
C GLU A 1 -26.60 -8.77 -2.50
N ASN A 2 -26.82 -7.57 -3.03
CA ASN A 2 -25.90 -6.93 -3.98
C ASN A 2 -24.49 -6.67 -3.41
N PHE A 3 -24.37 -6.34 -2.12
CA PHE A 3 -23.08 -6.06 -1.48
C PHE A 3 -22.19 -7.30 -1.43
N VAL A 4 -22.75 -8.46 -1.08
CA VAL A 4 -22.00 -9.74 -1.06
C VAL A 4 -21.55 -10.14 -2.47
N LEU A 5 -22.39 -9.89 -3.46
CA LEU A 5 -22.04 -10.15 -4.86
C LEU A 5 -20.90 -9.26 -5.37
N ILE A 6 -20.84 -8.00 -4.90
CA ILE A 6 -19.74 -7.08 -5.24
C ILE A 6 -18.44 -7.50 -4.57
N ILE A 7 -18.48 -7.80 -3.26
CA ILE A 7 -17.29 -8.18 -2.49
C ILE A 7 -16.73 -9.53 -2.95
N GLY A 8 -17.62 -10.48 -3.28
CA GLY A 8 -17.25 -11.83 -3.66
C GLY A 8 -16.72 -11.97 -5.10
N LYS A 9 -16.73 -10.91 -5.90
CA LYS A 9 -16.09 -10.96 -7.23
C LYS A 9 -14.59 -11.14 -7.08
N PRO A 10 -13.94 -12.05 -7.85
CA PRO A 10 -12.50 -12.30 -7.75
C PRO A 10 -11.64 -11.04 -7.81
N ASP A 11 -12.02 -10.06 -8.63
CA ASP A 11 -11.30 -8.80 -8.79
C ASP A 11 -11.42 -7.87 -7.58
N ASN A 12 -12.51 -7.98 -6.82
CA ASN A 12 -12.78 -7.13 -5.67
C ASN A 12 -12.26 -7.71 -4.35
N VAL A 13 -12.00 -9.00 -4.26
CA VAL A 13 -11.46 -9.65 -3.04
C VAL A 13 -10.14 -9.01 -2.59
N PRO A 14 -9.14 -8.79 -3.47
CA PRO A 14 -7.90 -8.11 -3.09
C PRO A 14 -8.12 -6.67 -2.62
N ILE A 15 -9.11 -5.96 -3.18
CA ILE A 15 -9.42 -4.57 -2.82
C ILE A 15 -10.02 -4.51 -1.41
N VAL A 16 -10.94 -5.42 -1.11
CA VAL A 16 -11.53 -5.52 0.23
C VAL A 16 -10.46 -5.89 1.25
N ALA A 17 -9.60 -6.85 0.95
CA ALA A 17 -8.46 -7.21 1.79
C ALA A 17 -7.50 -6.02 2.00
N LEU A 18 -7.24 -5.23 0.95
CA LEU A 18 -6.44 -4.02 1.03
C LEU A 18 -7.05 -2.99 1.99
N ILE A 19 -8.36 -2.75 1.92
CA ILE A 19 -9.04 -1.80 2.82
C ILE A 19 -8.85 -2.22 4.28
N PHE A 20 -9.11 -3.48 4.61
CA PHE A 20 -8.90 -3.99 5.96
C PHE A 20 -7.43 -3.94 6.37
N GLY A 21 -6.52 -4.31 5.48
CA GLY A 21 -5.08 -4.25 5.71
C GLY A 21 -4.60 -2.82 5.99
N VAL A 22 -5.03 -1.85 5.19
CA VAL A 22 -4.68 -0.43 5.38
C VAL A 22 -5.18 0.09 6.73
N ILE A 23 -6.42 -0.20 7.10
CA ILE A 23 -6.99 0.19 8.39
C ILE A 23 -6.18 -0.43 9.54
N PHE A 24 -5.93 -1.74 9.47
CA PHE A 24 -5.21 -2.46 10.53
C PHE A 24 -3.77 -1.96 10.68
N PHE A 25 -3.01 -1.89 9.60
CA PHE A 25 -1.59 -1.48 9.68
C PHE A 25 -1.44 0.01 9.99
N THR A 26 -2.37 0.87 9.57
CA THR A 26 -2.41 2.27 10.00
C THR A 26 -2.63 2.37 11.51
N TRP A 27 -3.62 1.65 12.03
CA TRP A 27 -3.87 1.61 13.47
C TRP A 27 -2.66 1.05 14.24
N TYR A 28 -2.09 -0.04 13.76
CA TYR A 28 -0.94 -0.69 14.40
C TYR A 28 0.28 0.23 14.45
N SER A 29 0.66 0.85 13.33
CA SER A 29 1.78 1.78 13.27
C SER A 29 1.56 3.03 14.14
N MET A 30 0.35 3.58 14.15
CA MET A 30 0.02 4.70 15.03
C MET A 30 0.08 4.32 16.52
N ARG A 31 -0.38 3.13 16.87
CA ARG A 31 -0.27 2.61 18.23
C ARG A 31 1.20 2.51 18.69
N GLU A 32 2.07 1.96 17.83
CA GLU A 32 3.50 1.85 18.16
C GLU A 32 4.16 3.22 18.27
N ALA A 33 3.81 4.17 17.39
CA ALA A 33 4.30 5.54 17.47
C ALA A 33 3.94 6.23 18.79
N VAL A 34 2.69 6.09 19.24
CA VAL A 34 2.24 6.65 20.53
C VAL A 34 2.91 5.97 21.72
N ARG A 35 3.11 4.65 21.67
CA ARG A 35 3.86 3.93 22.71
C ARG A 35 5.29 4.42 22.82
N ASN A 36 5.96 4.64 21.70
CA ASN A 36 7.31 5.22 21.69
C ASN A 36 7.34 6.65 22.25
N ASP A 37 6.35 7.48 21.92
CA ASP A 37 6.24 8.81 22.54
C ASP A 37 6.13 8.73 24.07
N GLN A 38 5.27 7.84 24.59
CA GLN A 38 5.11 7.64 26.05
C GLN A 38 6.40 7.17 26.72
N ARG A 39 7.16 6.28 26.06
CA ARG A 39 8.45 5.80 26.56
C ARG A 39 9.49 6.91 26.57
N VAL A 40 9.56 7.71 25.52
CA VAL A 40 10.47 8.87 25.44
C VAL A 40 10.14 9.89 26.55
N GLU A 41 8.86 10.15 26.79
CA GLU A 41 8.42 11.02 27.90
C GLU A 41 8.79 10.45 29.28
N ALA A 42 8.77 9.12 29.43
CA ALA A 42 9.19 8.43 30.65
C ALA A 42 10.73 8.33 30.80
N GLY A 43 11.51 8.78 29.81
CA GLY A 43 12.97 8.66 29.80
C GLY A 43 13.48 7.26 29.45
N GLU A 44 12.62 6.41 28.89
CA GLU A 44 12.96 5.07 28.42
C GLU A 44 13.37 5.09 26.93
N ASP A 45 14.15 4.08 26.54
CA ASP A 45 14.46 3.86 25.11
C ASP A 45 13.22 3.38 24.35
N VAL A 46 13.12 3.77 23.07
CA VAL A 46 12.06 3.29 22.16
C VAL A 46 12.13 1.77 21.99
N ILE A 47 10.99 1.15 21.63
CA ILE A 47 10.85 -0.31 21.53
C ILE A 47 11.88 -0.89 20.56
N GLU A 48 12.03 -0.29 19.40
CA GLU A 48 12.94 -0.74 18.35
C GLU A 48 14.41 -0.74 18.80
N LYS A 49 14.77 0.13 19.74
CA LYS A 49 16.12 0.15 20.30
C LYS A 49 16.33 -0.93 21.34
N GLN A 50 15.30 -1.26 22.13
CA GLN A 50 15.37 -2.32 23.13
C GLN A 50 15.36 -3.72 22.53
N GLU A 51 14.55 -3.91 21.46
CA GLU A 51 14.38 -5.20 20.77
C GLU A 51 15.35 -5.36 19.60
N SER A 52 16.31 -4.43 19.43
CA SER A 52 17.25 -4.43 18.31
C SER A 52 18.31 -5.53 18.47
N ASP A 53 18.04 -6.68 17.88
CA ASP A 53 19.06 -7.70 17.64
C ASP A 53 19.87 -7.36 16.38
N ARG A 54 21.18 -7.23 16.54
CA ARG A 54 22.07 -7.05 15.40
C ARG A 54 22.30 -8.39 14.71
N VAL A 55 21.79 -8.52 13.52
CA VAL A 55 22.03 -9.67 12.64
C VAL A 55 23.01 -9.29 11.53
N TRP A 56 23.82 -10.25 11.10
CA TRP A 56 24.67 -10.04 9.94
C TRP A 56 23.83 -10.00 8.66
N VAL A 57 24.16 -9.08 7.76
CA VAL A 57 23.51 -9.05 6.43
C VAL A 57 23.80 -10.35 5.70
N TRP A 58 25.03 -10.83 5.75
CA TRP A 58 25.45 -12.13 5.27
C TRP A 58 26.03 -12.95 6.42
N PRO A 59 25.60 -14.20 6.66
CA PRO A 59 24.59 -14.95 5.88
C PRO A 59 23.13 -14.77 6.35
N ASP A 60 22.88 -14.26 7.54
CA ASP A 60 21.61 -14.41 8.28
C ASP A 60 20.43 -13.75 7.58
N LEU A 61 20.54 -12.45 7.23
CA LEU A 61 19.47 -11.72 6.57
C LEU A 61 19.20 -12.31 5.17
N VAL A 62 20.27 -12.59 4.40
CA VAL A 62 20.14 -13.13 3.05
C VAL A 62 19.46 -14.52 3.05
N TYR A 63 19.77 -15.40 4.01
CA TYR A 63 19.06 -16.67 4.13
C TYR A 63 17.60 -16.50 4.52
N THR A 64 17.28 -15.56 5.40
CA THR A 64 15.89 -15.26 5.76
C THR A 64 15.10 -14.75 4.54
N GLU A 65 15.68 -13.85 3.78
CA GLU A 65 15.09 -13.34 2.52
C GLU A 65 14.92 -14.45 1.49
N LEU A 66 15.90 -15.33 1.32
CA LEU A 66 15.82 -16.48 0.41
C LEU A 66 14.70 -17.44 0.80
N ILE A 67 14.57 -17.77 2.08
CA ILE A 67 13.48 -18.62 2.59
C ILE A 67 12.13 -17.97 2.31
N CYS A 68 12.00 -16.68 2.60
CA CYS A 68 10.79 -15.93 2.32
C CYS A 68 10.45 -15.95 0.82
N LEU A 69 11.43 -15.70 -0.04
CA LEU A 69 11.27 -15.76 -1.50
C LEU A 69 10.77 -17.13 -1.97
N VAL A 70 11.39 -18.22 -1.49
CA VAL A 70 11.00 -19.58 -1.87
C VAL A 70 9.58 -19.90 -1.40
N LEU A 71 9.24 -19.57 -0.15
CA LEU A 71 7.90 -19.79 0.38
C LEU A 71 6.84 -18.99 -0.37
N CYS A 72 7.07 -17.69 -0.59
CA CYS A 72 6.16 -16.84 -1.35
C CYS A 72 5.99 -17.33 -2.79
N SER A 73 7.08 -17.76 -3.44
CA SER A 73 7.01 -18.31 -4.79
C SER A 73 6.21 -19.62 -4.83
N ALA A 74 6.40 -20.50 -3.86
CA ALA A 74 5.62 -21.74 -3.75
C ALA A 74 4.12 -21.46 -3.56
N VAL A 75 3.78 -20.50 -2.70
CA VAL A 75 2.39 -20.07 -2.49
C VAL A 75 1.79 -19.48 -3.77
N LEU A 76 2.53 -18.63 -4.49
CA LEU A 76 2.07 -18.03 -5.74
C LEU A 76 1.86 -19.06 -6.84
N VAL A 77 2.76 -20.05 -6.96
CA VAL A 77 2.60 -21.17 -7.91
C VAL A 77 1.38 -22.01 -7.55
N ALA A 78 1.22 -22.37 -6.28
CA ALA A 78 0.03 -23.11 -5.84
C ALA A 78 -1.25 -22.33 -6.11
N TRP A 79 -1.25 -21.03 -5.82
CA TRP A 79 -2.36 -20.13 -6.12
C TRP A 79 -2.71 -20.11 -7.60
N SER A 80 -1.72 -19.94 -8.47
CA SER A 80 -1.92 -19.88 -9.93
C SER A 80 -2.42 -21.20 -10.55
N VAL A 81 -2.14 -22.33 -9.90
CA VAL A 81 -2.61 -23.66 -10.35
C VAL A 81 -4.01 -23.96 -9.82
N LEU A 82 -4.31 -23.55 -8.58
CA LEU A 82 -5.57 -23.88 -7.91
C LEU A 82 -6.71 -22.92 -8.23
N LEU A 83 -6.40 -21.67 -8.56
CA LEU A 83 -7.39 -20.66 -8.83
C LEU A 83 -7.30 -20.21 -10.29
N GLU A 84 -8.39 -20.43 -11.02
CA GLU A 84 -8.50 -19.99 -12.39
C GLU A 84 -8.67 -18.49 -12.47
N ALA A 85 -7.83 -17.83 -13.28
CA ALA A 85 -8.05 -16.44 -13.63
C ALA A 85 -9.22 -16.34 -14.63
N PRO A 86 -10.18 -15.41 -14.44
CA PRO A 86 -11.24 -15.19 -15.42
C PRO A 86 -10.61 -14.70 -16.73
N ILE A 87 -10.76 -15.49 -17.78
CA ILE A 87 -10.31 -15.13 -19.13
C ILE A 87 -11.48 -14.47 -19.84
N GLU A 88 -11.26 -13.26 -20.31
CA GLU A 88 -12.23 -12.55 -21.14
C GLU A 88 -12.31 -13.14 -22.56
N GLN A 89 -13.32 -12.69 -23.33
CA GLN A 89 -13.46 -13.09 -24.72
C GLN A 89 -12.27 -12.63 -25.56
N PRO A 90 -11.98 -13.30 -26.70
CA PRO A 90 -10.94 -12.86 -27.61
C PRO A 90 -11.07 -11.39 -27.98
N ALA A 91 -9.93 -10.70 -28.10
CA ALA A 91 -9.90 -9.28 -28.43
C ALA A 91 -10.68 -8.97 -29.72
N ASN A 92 -11.63 -8.06 -29.63
CA ASN A 92 -12.39 -7.57 -30.76
C ASN A 92 -12.17 -6.07 -30.92
N PRO A 93 -11.47 -5.61 -31.98
CA PRO A 93 -11.16 -4.18 -32.17
C PRO A 93 -12.42 -3.33 -32.44
N ALA A 94 -13.54 -3.94 -32.81
CA ALA A 94 -14.80 -3.24 -33.06
C ALA A 94 -15.70 -3.11 -31.81
N ASN A 95 -15.36 -3.78 -30.71
CA ASN A 95 -16.20 -3.80 -29.51
C ASN A 95 -15.34 -3.72 -28.25
N THR A 96 -15.44 -2.61 -27.52
CA THR A 96 -14.77 -2.44 -26.23
C THR A 96 -15.58 -3.15 -25.14
N PRO A 97 -14.92 -3.97 -24.29
CA PRO A 97 -15.58 -4.57 -23.13
C PRO A 97 -16.22 -3.50 -22.23
N ASN A 98 -17.39 -3.76 -21.71
CA ASN A 98 -18.06 -2.92 -20.74
C ASN A 98 -18.49 -3.79 -19.52
N PRO A 99 -17.96 -3.56 -18.33
CA PRO A 99 -17.08 -2.45 -17.94
C PRO A 99 -15.61 -2.65 -18.34
N SER A 100 -14.96 -1.56 -18.78
CA SER A 100 -13.51 -1.54 -19.02
C SER A 100 -12.79 -0.90 -17.81
N LYS A 101 -12.57 -1.71 -16.78
CA LYS A 101 -11.89 -1.27 -15.55
C LYS A 101 -10.45 -1.77 -15.50
N ALA A 102 -9.53 -0.91 -15.07
CA ALA A 102 -8.17 -1.31 -14.76
C ALA A 102 -8.15 -2.32 -13.60
N PRO A 103 -7.09 -3.16 -13.47
CA PRO A 103 -6.87 -3.94 -12.28
C PRO A 103 -6.86 -3.05 -11.02
N TRP A 104 -7.25 -3.60 -9.88
CA TRP A 104 -7.44 -2.85 -8.64
C TRP A 104 -6.24 -1.96 -8.25
N TYR A 105 -5.03 -2.39 -8.54
CA TYR A 105 -3.81 -1.65 -8.21
C TYR A 105 -3.56 -0.43 -9.11
N PHE A 106 -4.18 -0.37 -10.29
CA PHE A 106 -4.19 0.81 -11.17
C PHE A 106 -5.48 1.63 -11.07
N LEU A 107 -6.47 1.15 -10.34
CA LEU A 107 -7.80 1.74 -10.33
C LEU A 107 -7.80 3.17 -9.80
N GLY A 108 -6.97 3.46 -8.78
CA GLY A 108 -6.80 4.82 -8.28
C GLY A 108 -6.23 5.79 -9.34
N LEU A 109 -5.28 5.33 -10.14
CA LEU A 109 -4.73 6.12 -11.24
C LEU A 109 -5.77 6.31 -12.36
N GLN A 110 -6.53 5.28 -12.68
CA GLN A 110 -7.63 5.37 -13.66
C GLN A 110 -8.69 6.38 -13.21
N GLU A 111 -9.05 6.39 -11.93
CA GLU A 111 -9.99 7.38 -11.40
C GLU A 111 -9.41 8.80 -11.44
N MET A 112 -8.13 9.01 -11.17
CA MET A 112 -7.49 10.33 -11.34
C MET A 112 -7.60 10.83 -12.78
N LEU A 113 -7.46 9.95 -13.78
CA LEU A 113 -7.57 10.31 -15.20
C LEU A 113 -8.99 10.75 -15.61
N VAL A 114 -10.00 10.44 -14.79
CA VAL A 114 -11.37 10.92 -15.01
C VAL A 114 -11.54 12.39 -14.63
N TYR A 115 -10.84 12.82 -13.58
CA TYR A 115 -11.01 14.16 -13.00
C TYR A 115 -9.95 15.15 -13.50
N PHE A 116 -8.79 14.67 -13.90
CA PHE A 116 -7.66 15.49 -14.30
C PHE A 116 -7.23 15.19 -15.73
N ASP A 117 -6.63 16.18 -16.36
CA ASP A 117 -5.98 16.00 -17.66
C ASP A 117 -4.99 14.84 -17.63
N PRO A 118 -4.92 13.99 -18.69
CA PRO A 118 -4.04 12.82 -18.73
C PRO A 118 -2.56 13.13 -18.44
N TRP A 119 -2.08 14.29 -18.86
CA TRP A 119 -0.72 14.72 -18.55
C TRP A 119 -0.51 14.94 -17.05
N LEU A 120 -1.46 15.59 -16.40
CA LEU A 120 -1.39 15.85 -14.96
C LEU A 120 -1.53 14.56 -14.16
N ALA A 121 -2.55 13.75 -14.42
CA ALA A 121 -2.83 12.55 -13.67
C ALA A 121 -1.84 11.40 -13.96
N GLY A 122 -1.42 11.24 -15.22
CA GLY A 122 -0.58 10.12 -15.63
C GLY A 122 0.92 10.38 -15.52
N VAL A 123 1.37 11.62 -15.56
CA VAL A 123 2.79 11.97 -15.56
C VAL A 123 3.16 12.81 -14.34
N VAL A 124 2.56 13.97 -14.15
CA VAL A 124 3.01 14.93 -13.13
C VAL A 124 2.80 14.38 -11.71
N LEU A 125 1.60 13.95 -11.37
CA LEU A 125 1.30 13.47 -10.02
C LEU A 125 2.09 12.20 -9.65
N PRO A 126 2.17 11.14 -10.48
CA PRO A 126 3.03 9.99 -10.20
C PRO A 126 4.51 10.35 -10.09
N SER A 127 5.01 11.25 -10.95
CA SER A 127 6.39 11.71 -10.87
C SER A 127 6.69 12.47 -9.59
N LEU A 128 5.78 13.30 -9.12
CA LEU A 128 5.93 14.00 -7.82
C LEU A 128 6.01 13.01 -6.65
N ILE A 129 5.22 11.92 -6.68
CA ILE A 129 5.28 10.88 -5.65
C ILE A 129 6.65 10.19 -5.69
N ILE A 130 7.11 9.77 -6.87
CA ILE A 130 8.41 9.08 -7.04
C ILE A 130 9.56 9.97 -6.59
N VAL A 131 9.60 11.21 -7.07
CA VAL A 131 10.65 12.19 -6.72
C VAL A 131 10.59 12.52 -5.23
N GLY A 132 9.39 12.66 -4.66
CA GLY A 132 9.21 12.87 -3.23
C GLY A 132 9.78 11.72 -2.39
N LEU A 133 9.51 10.48 -2.76
CA LEU A 133 10.07 9.31 -2.09
C LEU A 133 11.60 9.24 -2.23
N MET A 134 12.15 9.60 -3.38
CA MET A 134 13.60 9.67 -3.59
C MET A 134 14.26 10.78 -2.77
N ALA A 135 13.55 11.87 -2.51
CA ALA A 135 14.05 13.01 -1.75
C ALA A 135 14.08 12.76 -0.22
N ILE A 136 13.24 11.86 0.30
CA ILE A 136 13.12 11.61 1.76
C ILE A 136 14.47 11.45 2.46
N PRO A 137 15.42 10.61 2.00
CA PRO A 137 16.71 10.42 2.69
C PRO A 137 17.56 11.69 2.80
N TYR A 138 17.32 12.66 1.91
CA TYR A 138 18.09 13.91 1.85
C TYR A 138 17.41 15.06 2.61
N VAL A 139 16.12 15.00 2.76
CA VAL A 139 15.30 16.06 3.38
C VAL A 139 14.99 15.73 4.83
N ASP A 140 15.05 14.46 5.20
CA ASP A 140 14.77 14.00 6.56
C ASP A 140 15.83 14.49 7.56
N THR A 141 15.37 15.29 8.50
CA THR A 141 16.22 15.88 9.56
C THR A 141 16.13 15.12 10.89
N ASN A 142 15.73 13.85 10.89
CA ASN A 142 15.56 13.07 12.11
C ASN A 142 16.88 12.92 12.88
N PRO A 143 17.06 13.56 14.06
CA PRO A 143 18.30 13.52 14.80
C PRO A 143 18.56 12.17 15.49
N LYS A 144 17.53 11.32 15.63
CA LYS A 144 17.59 10.05 16.36
C LYS A 144 18.00 8.86 15.49
N GLY A 145 18.23 9.07 14.21
CA GLY A 145 18.63 8.02 13.28
C GLY A 145 17.44 7.22 12.74
N ASN A 146 17.74 6.07 12.17
CA ASN A 146 16.80 5.23 11.47
C ASN A 146 16.05 4.26 12.39
N GLY A 147 14.83 3.89 12.01
CA GLY A 147 14.08 2.81 12.63
C GLY A 147 13.21 3.20 13.81
N TYR A 148 13.20 4.47 14.21
CA TYR A 148 12.32 4.94 15.28
C TYR A 148 11.04 5.54 14.71
N TYR A 149 9.91 5.00 15.12
CA TYR A 149 8.62 5.52 14.73
C TYR A 149 7.94 6.18 15.93
N THR A 150 7.92 7.52 15.91
CA THR A 150 7.30 8.35 16.95
C THR A 150 6.27 9.26 16.32
N PHE A 151 5.17 9.54 17.01
CA PHE A 151 4.14 10.42 16.49
C PHE A 151 4.53 11.89 16.59
N ASN A 152 5.02 12.31 17.76
CA ASN A 152 5.30 13.72 18.03
C ASN A 152 6.39 14.31 17.16
N GLU A 153 7.43 13.55 16.86
CA GLU A 153 8.54 14.00 16.02
C GLU A 153 8.23 13.93 14.52
N ARG A 154 7.27 13.06 14.14
CA ARG A 154 6.93 12.75 12.73
C ARG A 154 5.52 13.16 12.32
N LYS A 155 4.92 14.12 13.04
CA LYS A 155 3.52 14.55 12.75
C LYS A 155 3.31 14.97 11.30
N ALA A 156 4.23 15.74 10.74
CA ALA A 156 4.09 16.25 9.37
C ALA A 156 4.11 15.11 8.35
N GLU A 157 5.09 14.23 8.45
CA GLU A 157 5.26 13.08 7.56
C GLU A 157 4.08 12.11 7.66
N ILE A 158 3.64 11.82 8.88
CA ILE A 158 2.50 10.94 9.15
C ILE A 158 1.23 11.54 8.56
N VAL A 159 0.96 12.82 8.80
CA VAL A 159 -0.25 13.49 8.28
C VAL A 159 -0.24 13.53 6.76
N ILE A 160 0.89 13.88 6.13
CA ILE A 160 1.01 13.89 4.66
C ILE A 160 0.77 12.49 4.10
N PHE A 161 1.38 11.46 4.68
CA PHE A 161 1.20 10.08 4.24
C PHE A 161 -0.25 9.61 4.41
N LEU A 162 -0.85 9.82 5.59
CA LEU A 162 -2.23 9.40 5.85
C LEU A 162 -3.21 10.13 4.93
N PHE A 163 -3.01 11.42 4.71
CA PHE A 163 -3.87 12.16 3.80
C PHE A 163 -3.70 11.68 2.35
N GLY A 164 -2.47 11.56 1.86
CA GLY A 164 -2.21 11.17 0.48
C GLY A 164 -2.61 9.72 0.18
N PHE A 165 -2.28 8.79 1.05
CA PHE A 165 -2.53 7.38 0.83
C PHE A 165 -3.89 6.92 1.32
N VAL A 166 -4.21 7.13 2.61
CA VAL A 166 -5.45 6.61 3.19
C VAL A 166 -6.66 7.40 2.72
N VAL A 167 -6.57 8.74 2.72
CA VAL A 167 -7.73 9.57 2.33
C VAL A 167 -7.85 9.66 0.82
N LEU A 168 -6.83 10.09 0.11
CA LEU A 168 -6.95 10.34 -1.33
C LEU A 168 -6.89 9.04 -2.14
N TRP A 169 -5.82 8.27 -2.04
CA TRP A 169 -5.62 7.09 -2.89
C TRP A 169 -6.64 5.98 -2.61
N ALA A 170 -6.85 5.62 -1.34
CA ALA A 170 -7.85 4.60 -0.98
C ALA A 170 -9.27 5.03 -1.37
N SER A 171 -9.62 6.33 -1.24
CA SER A 171 -10.92 6.84 -1.68
C SER A 171 -11.10 6.71 -3.19
N LEU A 172 -10.07 6.97 -4.00
CA LEU A 172 -10.13 6.79 -5.44
C LEU A 172 -10.35 5.32 -5.83
N ILE A 173 -9.70 4.38 -5.13
CA ILE A 173 -9.91 2.95 -5.35
C ILE A 173 -11.35 2.55 -5.01
N VAL A 174 -11.87 3.02 -3.89
CA VAL A 174 -13.26 2.75 -3.48
C VAL A 174 -14.26 3.34 -4.46
N LEU A 175 -14.06 4.58 -4.90
CA LEU A 175 -14.91 5.22 -5.92
C LEU A 175 -14.91 4.42 -7.22
N GLY A 176 -13.75 4.07 -7.74
CA GLY A 176 -13.62 3.32 -8.98
C GLY A 176 -14.16 1.90 -8.92
N THR A 177 -14.10 1.26 -7.73
CA THR A 177 -14.53 -0.13 -7.55
C THR A 177 -16.04 -0.23 -7.34
N PHE A 178 -16.57 0.57 -6.42
CA PHE A 178 -17.90 0.35 -5.87
C PHE A 178 -18.95 1.39 -6.31
N LEU A 179 -18.55 2.62 -6.56
CA LEU A 179 -19.48 3.72 -6.81
C LEU A 179 -19.58 4.08 -8.29
N ARG A 180 -18.52 3.92 -9.04
CA ARG A 180 -18.55 4.12 -10.48
C ARG A 180 -19.05 2.82 -11.13
N GLY A 181 -20.26 2.87 -11.65
CA GLY A 181 -20.90 1.76 -12.33
C GLY A 181 -20.13 1.28 -13.58
N PRO A 182 -20.61 0.18 -14.18
CA PRO A 182 -20.04 -0.31 -15.43
C PRO A 182 -20.25 0.68 -16.58
#